data_44890c192b5647dfd9d2ae1b95be1ab2
#
_entry.id   44890c192b5647dfd9d2ae1b95be1ab2
#
_cell.length_a   1.000
_cell.length_b   1.000
_cell.length_c   1.000
_cell.angle_alpha   90.00
_cell.angle_beta   90.00
_cell.angle_gamma   90.00
#
_symmetry.space_group_name_H-M   'P 1'
#
loop_
_entity.id
_entity.type
_entity.pdbx_description
1 polymer ?
#
loop_
_entity_poly.entity_id
_entity_poly.type
_entity_poly.pdbx_seq_one_letter_code
_entity_poly.pdbx_strand_id
1 'polypeptide(L)'
;MNLNQLLGKIPEIVSFISLLSYFTISLRILKEDREFGKIRNKEILLGIKVIFFLLLIHISNTIAGYFGYNNNYLNLEFYKAYITNFVYSFVFSYILWYAEIWPAGDSKYFVLNLMFLPLINFRINGFPHNLWIIVLINIFIVASVISIFNYFKENIILMNMQNVNAFNEIKKLYYEKLKKIDFKSSEIYLTIGSILSIFTYKQTINIFIQNYIIKIFHRTDIFFFLLFFLWPKISSFFKTKYWKYIIISFYSILFLTLFLIPDTIKYIKTIFKIAILNTFKFSLILFIAKTIFEDILENSNIYCASKDEIKEGMVLHSEELQIIRQNPIFNGIFDDCFKDGLNSEQVKALKDWLARLPKENPKLRFVKTKPFGMYIFLGSILHLILNKNLVKYFLR
;
A
#
# COMPACT_ATOMS: atom_id res chain seq x y z
N MET A 1 1.42 -23.88 42.40
CA MET A 1 2.26 -23.20 41.38
C MET A 1 2.97 -22.06 42.06
N ASN A 2 4.33 -22.09 42.13
CA ASN A 2 5.09 -21.04 42.81
C ASN A 2 4.98 -19.72 42.05
N LEU A 3 4.98 -18.59 42.76
CA LEU A 3 4.86 -17.23 42.20
C LEU A 3 5.85 -17.00 41.04
N ASN A 4 7.08 -17.48 41.19
CA ASN A 4 8.13 -17.40 40.12
C ASN A 4 7.78 -18.16 38.86
N GLN A 5 7.08 -19.31 38.97
CA GLN A 5 6.60 -20.06 37.80
C GLN A 5 5.45 -19.36 37.10
N LEU A 6 4.62 -18.65 37.82
CA LEU A 6 3.52 -17.85 37.28
C LEU A 6 4.05 -16.59 36.57
N LEU A 7 4.97 -15.89 37.20
CA LEU A 7 5.63 -14.72 36.60
C LEU A 7 6.39 -15.10 35.30
N GLY A 8 7.03 -16.29 35.26
CA GLY A 8 7.74 -16.76 34.09
C GLY A 8 6.85 -17.05 32.85
N LYS A 9 5.55 -17.23 33.05
CA LYS A 9 4.57 -17.45 31.97
C LYS A 9 3.90 -16.17 31.48
N ILE A 10 4.14 -15.01 32.14
CA ILE A 10 3.49 -13.76 31.77
C ILE A 10 3.67 -13.41 30.29
N PRO A 11 4.87 -13.48 29.65
CA PRO A 11 5.03 -13.15 28.25
C PRO A 11 4.14 -14.02 27.33
N GLU A 12 4.02 -15.30 27.61
CA GLU A 12 3.17 -16.24 26.83
C GLU A 12 1.68 -15.93 27.03
N ILE A 13 1.27 -15.66 28.27
CA ILE A 13 -0.12 -15.29 28.58
C ILE A 13 -0.49 -13.98 27.89
N VAL A 14 0.37 -12.98 27.95
CA VAL A 14 0.12 -11.68 27.30
C VAL A 14 0.11 -11.83 25.79
N SER A 15 0.98 -12.67 25.19
CA SER A 15 0.95 -12.98 23.77
C SER A 15 -0.39 -13.59 23.36
N PHE A 16 -0.91 -14.55 24.13
CA PHE A 16 -2.21 -15.16 23.89
C PHE A 16 -3.38 -14.15 24.04
N ILE A 17 -3.36 -13.35 25.08
CA ILE A 17 -4.35 -12.28 25.29
C ILE A 17 -4.27 -11.26 24.15
N SER A 18 -3.06 -10.91 23.69
CA SER A 18 -2.85 -10.01 22.56
C SER A 18 -3.47 -10.56 21.29
N LEU A 19 -3.32 -11.87 21.03
CA LEU A 19 -3.94 -12.54 19.89
C LEU A 19 -5.47 -12.49 19.95
N LEU A 20 -6.07 -12.83 21.09
CA LEU A 20 -7.52 -12.78 21.28
C LEU A 20 -8.07 -11.36 21.13
N SER A 21 -7.39 -10.39 21.73
CA SER A 21 -7.77 -8.98 21.65
C SER A 21 -7.66 -8.47 20.22
N TYR A 22 -6.59 -8.84 19.51
CA TYR A 22 -6.40 -8.51 18.11
C TYR A 22 -7.55 -9.00 17.24
N PHE A 23 -7.92 -10.29 17.37
CA PHE A 23 -9.05 -10.85 16.62
C PHE A 23 -10.37 -10.14 16.95
N THR A 24 -10.65 -9.95 18.24
CA THR A 24 -11.90 -9.32 18.69
C THR A 24 -12.05 -7.89 18.16
N ILE A 25 -11.00 -7.09 18.28
CA ILE A 25 -11.00 -5.68 17.80
C ILE A 25 -11.06 -5.64 16.27
N SER A 26 -10.29 -6.48 15.60
CA SER A 26 -10.30 -6.56 14.14
C SER A 26 -11.67 -6.96 13.59
N LEU A 27 -12.35 -7.95 14.18
CA LEU A 27 -13.69 -8.34 13.78
C LEU A 27 -14.71 -7.21 13.96
N ARG A 28 -14.60 -6.40 15.04
CA ARG A 28 -15.46 -5.23 15.24
C ARG A 28 -15.20 -4.16 14.19
N ILE A 29 -13.94 -3.87 13.89
CA ILE A 29 -13.54 -2.94 12.83
C ILE A 29 -14.07 -3.41 11.47
N LEU A 30 -13.92 -4.69 11.14
CA LEU A 30 -14.40 -5.27 9.87
C LEU A 30 -15.93 -5.20 9.75
N LYS A 31 -16.65 -5.40 10.85
CA LYS A 31 -18.09 -5.24 10.88
C LYS A 31 -18.50 -3.81 10.58
N GLU A 32 -17.88 -2.82 11.22
CA GLU A 32 -18.16 -1.41 10.97
C GLU A 32 -17.78 -0.99 9.54
N ASP A 33 -16.61 -1.42 9.05
CA ASP A 33 -16.17 -1.14 7.69
C ASP A 33 -17.15 -1.68 6.64
N ARG A 34 -17.71 -2.87 6.89
CA ARG A 34 -18.72 -3.46 6.01
C ARG A 34 -20.08 -2.74 6.09
N GLU A 35 -20.51 -2.34 7.29
CA GLU A 35 -21.82 -1.72 7.51
C GLU A 35 -21.87 -0.24 7.09
N PHE A 36 -20.80 0.49 7.37
CA PHE A 36 -20.76 1.96 7.18
C PHE A 36 -19.80 2.41 6.07
N GLY A 37 -19.02 1.49 5.46
CA GLY A 37 -18.00 1.83 4.45
C GLY A 37 -16.85 2.65 4.99
N LYS A 38 -16.69 2.74 6.34
CA LYS A 38 -15.61 3.48 6.99
C LYS A 38 -15.27 2.92 8.36
N ILE A 39 -14.00 3.00 8.71
CA ILE A 39 -13.49 2.59 10.02
C ILE A 39 -13.60 3.78 10.99
N ARG A 40 -14.34 3.58 12.08
CA ARG A 40 -14.57 4.63 13.09
C ARG A 40 -13.39 4.74 14.06
N ASN A 41 -13.08 5.97 14.48
CA ASN A 41 -12.03 6.24 15.46
C ASN A 41 -12.25 5.55 16.80
N LYS A 42 -13.51 5.27 17.17
CA LYS A 42 -13.87 4.60 18.45
C LYS A 42 -13.21 3.22 18.58
N GLU A 43 -13.27 2.39 17.54
CA GLU A 43 -12.70 1.04 17.58
C GLU A 43 -11.17 1.07 17.52
N ILE A 44 -10.60 2.00 16.76
CA ILE A 44 -9.15 2.25 16.76
C ILE A 44 -8.66 2.65 18.16
N LEU A 45 -9.38 3.59 18.82
CA LEU A 45 -9.03 4.04 20.17
C LEU A 45 -9.14 2.91 21.20
N LEU A 46 -10.15 2.03 21.08
CA LEU A 46 -10.27 0.84 21.90
C LEU A 46 -9.03 -0.05 21.74
N GLY A 47 -8.61 -0.30 20.50
CA GLY A 47 -7.40 -1.08 20.22
C GLY A 47 -6.14 -0.48 20.83
N ILE A 48 -5.97 0.84 20.73
CA ILE A 48 -4.84 1.55 21.35
C ILE A 48 -4.86 1.40 22.87
N LYS A 49 -6.02 1.52 23.53
CA LYS A 49 -6.16 1.31 24.98
C LYS A 49 -5.75 -0.10 25.39
N VAL A 50 -6.16 -1.10 24.63
CA VAL A 50 -5.80 -2.50 24.88
C VAL A 50 -4.29 -2.71 24.73
N ILE A 51 -3.67 -2.21 23.66
CA ILE A 51 -2.22 -2.27 23.46
C ILE A 51 -1.48 -1.62 24.64
N PHE A 52 -1.92 -0.43 25.06
CA PHE A 52 -1.31 0.26 26.19
C PHE A 52 -1.38 -0.57 27.48
N PHE A 53 -2.52 -1.18 27.77
CA PHE A 53 -2.69 -2.06 28.94
C PHE A 53 -1.77 -3.30 28.86
N LEU A 54 -1.67 -3.94 27.70
CA LEU A 54 -0.77 -5.08 27.49
C LEU A 54 0.70 -4.70 27.65
N LEU A 55 1.09 -3.52 27.18
CA LEU A 55 2.44 -2.98 27.38
C LEU A 55 2.73 -2.71 28.87
N LEU A 56 1.77 -2.18 29.61
CA LEU A 56 1.93 -1.98 31.05
C LEU A 56 2.19 -3.30 31.80
N ILE A 57 1.50 -4.38 31.42
CA ILE A 57 1.75 -5.71 31.99
C ILE A 57 3.17 -6.18 31.65
N HIS A 58 3.62 -6.02 30.42
CA HIS A 58 4.99 -6.37 30.01
C HIS A 58 6.04 -5.54 30.76
N ILE A 59 5.83 -4.24 30.91
CA ILE A 59 6.74 -3.34 31.64
C ILE A 59 6.83 -3.77 33.11
N SER A 60 5.70 -4.06 33.77
CA SER A 60 5.66 -4.54 35.14
C SER A 60 6.41 -5.87 35.28
N ASN A 61 6.25 -6.80 34.32
CA ASN A 61 6.98 -8.05 34.33
C ASN A 61 8.50 -7.85 34.12
N THR A 62 8.88 -6.89 33.29
CA THR A 62 10.28 -6.53 33.06
C THR A 62 10.90 -5.95 34.35
N ILE A 63 10.20 -5.07 35.03
CA ILE A 63 10.63 -4.50 36.31
C ILE A 63 10.82 -5.64 37.34
N ALA A 64 9.86 -6.53 37.49
CA ALA A 64 9.98 -7.70 38.35
C ALA A 64 11.20 -8.58 37.99
N GLY A 65 11.49 -8.75 36.71
CA GLY A 65 12.66 -9.47 36.24
C GLY A 65 13.99 -8.79 36.64
N TYR A 66 14.09 -7.48 36.54
CA TYR A 66 15.26 -6.72 36.97
C TYR A 66 15.53 -6.84 38.48
N PHE A 67 14.47 -7.01 39.30
CA PHE A 67 14.61 -7.28 40.73
C PHE A 67 14.85 -8.76 41.06
N GLY A 68 15.02 -9.63 40.06
CA GLY A 68 15.30 -11.04 40.23
C GLY A 68 14.09 -11.93 40.59
N TYR A 69 12.86 -11.40 40.52
CA TYR A 69 11.62 -12.17 40.76
C TYR A 69 11.23 -13.09 39.60
N ASN A 70 11.79 -12.84 38.40
CA ASN A 70 11.47 -13.60 37.21
C ASN A 70 12.64 -13.62 36.19
N ASN A 71 12.89 -14.78 35.59
CA ASN A 71 13.94 -14.95 34.58
C ASN A 71 13.41 -14.82 33.12
N ASN A 72 12.09 -14.80 32.93
CA ASN A 72 11.47 -14.70 31.60
C ASN A 72 10.72 -13.38 31.45
N TYR A 73 11.42 -12.37 30.99
CA TYR A 73 10.89 -11.03 30.73
C TYR A 73 11.46 -10.42 29.45
N LEU A 74 10.78 -9.42 28.92
CA LEU A 74 11.24 -8.66 27.76
C LEU A 74 12.32 -7.66 28.20
N ASN A 75 13.44 -7.63 27.49
CA ASN A 75 14.52 -6.68 27.77
C ASN A 75 14.21 -5.26 27.25
N LEU A 76 14.99 -4.27 27.68
CA LEU A 76 14.82 -2.88 27.23
C LEU A 76 14.95 -2.70 25.73
N GLU A 77 15.73 -3.54 25.05
CA GLU A 77 15.90 -3.50 23.60
C GLU A 77 14.58 -3.80 22.87
N PHE A 78 13.70 -4.63 23.44
CA PHE A 78 12.37 -4.86 22.86
C PHE A 78 11.54 -3.56 22.83
N TYR A 79 11.53 -2.77 23.90
CA TYR A 79 10.74 -1.54 23.97
C TYR A 79 11.29 -0.47 23.03
N LYS A 80 12.62 -0.35 22.90
CA LYS A 80 13.24 0.51 21.88
C LYS A 80 12.83 0.08 20.46
N ALA A 81 12.90 -1.22 20.19
CA ALA A 81 12.47 -1.79 18.93
C ALA A 81 10.97 -1.57 18.67
N TYR A 82 10.14 -1.68 19.71
CA TYR A 82 8.70 -1.45 19.61
C TYR A 82 8.36 0.00 19.24
N ILE A 83 9.02 0.96 19.88
CA ILE A 83 8.88 2.40 19.55
C ILE A 83 9.37 2.66 18.12
N THR A 84 10.48 2.07 17.74
CA THR A 84 11.01 2.17 16.37
C THR A 84 10.00 1.66 15.34
N ASN A 85 9.40 0.48 15.59
CA ASN A 85 8.34 -0.07 14.74
C ASN A 85 7.12 0.85 14.65
N PHE A 86 6.71 1.44 15.78
CA PHE A 86 5.60 2.41 15.80
C PHE A 86 5.91 3.62 14.90
N VAL A 87 7.10 4.22 15.04
CA VAL A 87 7.48 5.40 14.24
C VAL A 87 7.48 5.06 12.74
N TYR A 88 8.09 3.94 12.33
CA TYR A 88 8.07 3.52 10.93
C TYR A 88 6.64 3.27 10.43
N SER A 89 5.84 2.56 11.20
CA SER A 89 4.46 2.24 10.85
C SER A 89 3.61 3.50 10.68
N PHE A 90 3.76 4.46 11.61
CA PHE A 90 3.05 5.73 11.58
C PHE A 90 3.46 6.58 10.37
N VAL A 91 4.76 6.77 10.16
CA VAL A 91 5.29 7.58 9.04
C VAL A 91 4.83 7.02 7.69
N PHE A 92 4.96 5.70 7.49
CA PHE A 92 4.57 5.10 6.22
C PHE A 92 3.06 5.07 6.03
N SER A 93 2.29 4.84 7.09
CA SER A 93 0.83 4.94 7.06
C SER A 93 0.37 6.36 6.70
N TYR A 94 1.01 7.37 7.28
CA TYR A 94 0.77 8.77 6.94
C TYR A 94 1.09 9.08 5.47
N ILE A 95 2.22 8.55 4.94
CA ILE A 95 2.57 8.69 3.52
C ILE A 95 1.51 8.07 2.62
N LEU A 96 0.98 6.89 2.97
CA LEU A 96 -0.06 6.20 2.21
C LEU A 96 -1.37 7.01 2.16
N TRP A 97 -1.74 7.60 3.29
CA TRP A 97 -2.89 8.49 3.37
C TRP A 97 -2.66 9.78 2.59
N TYR A 98 -1.55 10.47 2.83
CA TYR A 98 -1.20 11.72 2.14
C TYR A 98 -1.07 11.55 0.61
N ALA A 99 -0.59 10.39 0.18
CA ALA A 99 -0.51 10.02 -1.23
C ALA A 99 -1.88 9.64 -1.85
N GLU A 100 -2.98 9.76 -1.08
CA GLU A 100 -4.35 9.39 -1.49
C GLU A 100 -4.49 7.92 -1.91
N ILE A 101 -3.64 7.05 -1.41
CA ILE A 101 -3.65 5.62 -1.72
C ILE A 101 -4.67 4.90 -0.83
N TRP A 102 -4.68 5.26 0.46
CA TRP A 102 -5.60 4.70 1.45
C TRP A 102 -6.43 5.78 2.14
N PRO A 103 -7.70 5.49 2.49
CA PRO A 103 -8.48 6.29 3.42
C PRO A 103 -7.81 6.41 4.79
N ALA A 104 -8.12 7.48 5.53
CA ALA A 104 -7.56 7.70 6.86
C ALA A 104 -7.87 6.56 7.84
N GLY A 105 -9.06 5.95 7.74
CA GLY A 105 -9.47 4.81 8.55
C GLY A 105 -8.58 3.59 8.36
N ASP A 106 -8.33 3.21 7.10
CA ASP A 106 -7.47 2.08 6.74
C ASP A 106 -6.03 2.29 7.19
N SER A 107 -5.52 3.51 7.01
CA SER A 107 -4.19 3.90 7.45
C SER A 107 -4.02 3.75 8.97
N LYS A 108 -4.99 4.19 9.77
CA LYS A 108 -4.98 4.03 11.23
C LYS A 108 -5.07 2.55 11.64
N TYR A 109 -5.91 1.78 10.96
CA TYR A 109 -6.06 0.35 11.23
C TYR A 109 -4.79 -0.42 10.91
N PHE A 110 -4.08 -0.05 9.84
CA PHE A 110 -2.78 -0.63 9.51
C PHE A 110 -1.75 -0.41 10.63
N VAL A 111 -1.64 0.81 11.16
CA VAL A 111 -0.75 1.09 12.32
C VAL A 111 -1.14 0.24 13.51
N LEU A 112 -2.44 0.15 13.81
CA LEU A 112 -2.94 -0.67 14.93
C LEU A 112 -2.53 -2.15 14.78
N ASN A 113 -2.66 -2.72 13.57
CA ASN A 113 -2.20 -4.08 13.29
C ASN A 113 -0.71 -4.25 13.56
N LEU A 114 0.12 -3.33 13.03
CA LEU A 114 1.57 -3.38 13.20
C LEU A 114 2.03 -3.21 14.66
N MET A 115 1.18 -2.63 15.52
CA MET A 115 1.42 -2.55 16.96
C MET A 115 1.04 -3.85 17.68
N PHE A 116 -0.01 -4.56 17.25
CA PHE A 116 -0.38 -5.85 17.84
C PHE A 116 0.59 -6.97 17.49
N LEU A 117 1.09 -7.01 16.26
CA LEU A 117 1.90 -8.13 15.76
C LEU A 117 3.11 -8.47 16.62
N PRO A 118 3.95 -7.52 17.08
CA PRO A 118 5.08 -7.81 17.97
C PRO A 118 4.66 -8.26 19.37
N LEU A 119 3.47 -7.88 19.84
CA LEU A 119 2.94 -8.36 21.14
C LEU A 119 2.43 -9.80 21.06
N ILE A 120 1.98 -10.22 19.88
CA ILE A 120 1.56 -11.62 19.60
C ILE A 120 2.78 -12.51 19.39
N ASN A 121 3.78 -12.03 18.65
CA ASN A 121 5.00 -12.76 18.38
C ASN A 121 6.22 -11.84 18.47
N PHE A 122 6.95 -11.90 19.57
CA PHE A 122 8.13 -11.06 19.82
C PHE A 122 9.27 -11.27 18.80
N ARG A 123 9.27 -12.41 18.09
CA ARG A 123 10.27 -12.77 17.07
C ARG A 123 9.73 -12.68 15.64
N ILE A 124 8.68 -11.88 15.45
CA ILE A 124 8.07 -11.73 14.13
C ILE A 124 9.07 -11.16 13.11
N ASN A 125 9.09 -11.76 11.91
CA ASN A 125 10.02 -11.35 10.87
C ASN A 125 9.75 -9.92 10.40
N GLY A 126 10.82 -9.16 10.26
CA GLY A 126 10.78 -7.75 9.83
C GLY A 126 10.75 -6.76 10.99
N PHE A 127 10.44 -7.20 12.19
CA PHE A 127 10.49 -6.34 13.38
C PHE A 127 11.95 -5.96 13.72
N PRO A 128 12.25 -4.69 14.07
CA PRO A 128 11.34 -3.54 14.10
C PRO A 128 11.25 -2.73 12.78
N HIS A 129 12.21 -2.86 11.88
CA HIS A 129 12.40 -1.89 10.77
C HIS A 129 11.58 -2.20 9.52
N ASN A 130 11.36 -3.48 9.22
CA ASN A 130 10.80 -3.95 7.96
C ASN A 130 9.40 -4.57 8.10
N LEU A 131 8.83 -4.60 9.29
CA LEU A 131 7.54 -5.24 9.55
C LEU A 131 6.43 -4.59 8.72
N TRP A 132 6.38 -3.26 8.71
CA TRP A 132 5.40 -2.48 7.97
C TRP A 132 5.36 -2.84 6.48
N ILE A 133 6.53 -3.00 5.84
CA ILE A 133 6.57 -3.27 4.40
C ILE A 133 6.27 -4.73 4.08
N ILE A 134 6.66 -5.66 4.93
CA ILE A 134 6.35 -7.08 4.74
C ILE A 134 4.84 -7.30 4.85
N VAL A 135 4.21 -6.71 5.85
CA VAL A 135 2.75 -6.79 6.03
C VAL A 135 2.03 -6.07 4.88
N LEU A 136 2.51 -4.90 4.47
CA LEU A 136 1.98 -4.17 3.34
C LEU A 136 1.99 -5.00 2.03
N ILE A 137 3.11 -5.66 1.72
CA ILE A 137 3.21 -6.56 0.56
C ILE A 137 2.17 -7.68 0.67
N ASN A 138 2.03 -8.30 1.83
CA ASN A 138 1.06 -9.38 2.03
C ASN A 138 -0.39 -8.88 1.86
N ILE A 139 -0.72 -7.68 2.34
CA ILE A 139 -2.03 -7.05 2.15
C ILE A 139 -2.35 -6.88 0.66
N PHE A 140 -1.41 -6.33 -0.12
CA PHE A 140 -1.64 -6.10 -1.54
C PHE A 140 -1.72 -7.39 -2.35
N ILE A 141 -0.94 -8.42 -2.00
CA ILE A 141 -1.04 -9.73 -2.65
C ILE A 141 -2.43 -10.34 -2.39
N VAL A 142 -2.88 -10.34 -1.13
CA VAL A 142 -4.21 -10.84 -0.77
C VAL A 142 -5.30 -10.06 -1.49
N ALA A 143 -5.23 -8.73 -1.49
CA ALA A 143 -6.19 -7.87 -2.18
C ALA A 143 -6.22 -8.15 -3.69
N SER A 144 -5.05 -8.30 -4.32
CA SER A 144 -4.93 -8.60 -5.75
C SER A 144 -5.53 -9.97 -6.10
N VAL A 145 -5.20 -11.01 -5.33
CA VAL A 145 -5.71 -12.37 -5.57
C VAL A 145 -7.24 -12.41 -5.43
N ILE A 146 -7.79 -11.80 -4.38
CA ILE A 146 -9.25 -11.77 -4.17
C ILE A 146 -9.93 -10.93 -5.26
N SER A 147 -9.34 -9.80 -5.66
CA SER A 147 -9.91 -8.95 -6.72
C SER A 147 -9.93 -9.66 -8.07
N ILE A 148 -8.84 -10.34 -8.43
CA ILE A 148 -8.76 -11.15 -9.65
C ILE A 148 -9.80 -12.28 -9.61
N PHE A 149 -9.93 -12.98 -8.50
CA PHE A 149 -10.90 -14.06 -8.34
C PHE A 149 -12.34 -13.55 -8.50
N ASN A 150 -12.69 -12.42 -7.86
CA ASN A 150 -14.01 -11.82 -7.98
C ASN A 150 -14.30 -11.37 -9.41
N TYR A 151 -13.33 -10.77 -10.09
CA TYR A 151 -13.46 -10.38 -11.50
C TYR A 151 -13.77 -11.58 -12.40
N PHE A 152 -13.03 -12.67 -12.26
CA PHE A 152 -13.30 -13.90 -13.04
C PHE A 152 -14.68 -14.46 -12.71
N LYS A 153 -15.07 -14.51 -11.44
CA LYS A 153 -16.38 -15.00 -11.01
C LYS A 153 -17.51 -14.16 -11.63
N GLU A 154 -17.44 -12.84 -11.56
CA GLU A 154 -18.45 -11.93 -12.13
C GLU A 154 -18.55 -12.10 -13.65
N ASN A 155 -17.40 -12.16 -14.34
CA ASN A 155 -17.40 -12.34 -15.79
C ASN A 155 -17.91 -13.72 -16.23
N ILE A 156 -17.56 -14.81 -15.54
CA ILE A 156 -18.09 -16.16 -15.84
C ILE A 156 -19.60 -16.19 -15.67
N ILE A 157 -20.15 -15.54 -14.63
CA ILE A 157 -21.61 -15.46 -14.41
C ILE A 157 -22.29 -14.68 -15.54
N LEU A 158 -21.75 -13.51 -15.92
CA LEU A 158 -22.30 -12.69 -17.02
C LEU A 158 -22.24 -13.42 -18.37
N MET A 159 -21.19 -14.18 -18.62
CA MET A 159 -20.98 -14.90 -19.87
C MET A 159 -21.83 -16.17 -19.99
N ASN A 160 -22.06 -16.87 -18.87
CA ASN A 160 -23.04 -17.96 -18.83
C ASN A 160 -24.47 -17.46 -19.12
N MET A 161 -24.79 -16.21 -18.75
CA MET A 161 -26.07 -15.59 -19.08
C MET A 161 -26.19 -15.18 -20.57
N GLN A 162 -25.08 -14.91 -21.25
CA GLN A 162 -25.06 -14.40 -22.62
C GLN A 162 -24.66 -15.44 -23.69
N ASN A 163 -24.41 -16.70 -23.32
CA ASN A 163 -23.93 -17.77 -24.23
C ASN A 163 -22.68 -17.39 -25.07
N VAL A 164 -21.82 -16.50 -24.58
CA VAL A 164 -20.62 -16.00 -25.27
C VAL A 164 -19.37 -16.70 -24.77
N ASN A 165 -18.46 -17.04 -25.69
CA ASN A 165 -17.17 -17.67 -25.37
C ASN A 165 -16.21 -16.63 -24.72
N ALA A 166 -16.24 -16.59 -23.39
CA ALA A 166 -15.53 -15.69 -22.50
C ALA A 166 -14.07 -15.46 -22.86
N PHE A 167 -13.38 -16.57 -23.13
CA PHE A 167 -11.95 -16.55 -23.41
C PHE A 167 -11.61 -15.79 -24.70
N ASN A 168 -12.46 -15.91 -25.70
CA ASN A 168 -12.24 -15.24 -27.00
C ASN A 168 -12.50 -13.74 -26.92
N GLU A 169 -13.47 -13.27 -26.15
CA GLU A 169 -13.70 -11.84 -25.94
C GLU A 169 -12.59 -11.19 -25.10
N ILE A 170 -12.18 -11.82 -24.01
CA ILE A 170 -11.04 -11.35 -23.22
C ILE A 170 -9.79 -11.25 -24.10
N LYS A 171 -9.49 -12.29 -24.88
CA LYS A 171 -8.37 -12.29 -25.82
C LYS A 171 -8.46 -11.18 -26.86
N LYS A 172 -9.66 -10.91 -27.40
CA LYS A 172 -9.90 -9.84 -28.36
C LYS A 172 -9.70 -8.46 -27.75
N LEU A 173 -10.23 -8.21 -26.55
CA LEU A 173 -10.04 -6.96 -25.80
C LEU A 173 -8.56 -6.68 -25.50
N TYR A 174 -7.82 -7.70 -25.04
CA TYR A 174 -6.37 -7.56 -24.82
C TYR A 174 -5.61 -7.30 -26.11
N TYR A 175 -5.97 -7.98 -27.19
CA TYR A 175 -5.33 -7.78 -28.49
C TYR A 175 -5.59 -6.36 -29.06
N GLU A 176 -6.80 -5.85 -28.93
CA GLU A 176 -7.15 -4.48 -29.33
C GLU A 176 -6.43 -3.43 -28.48
N LYS A 177 -6.29 -3.64 -27.17
CA LYS A 177 -5.50 -2.77 -26.30
C LYS A 177 -4.02 -2.77 -26.65
N LEU A 178 -3.44 -3.95 -26.91
CA LEU A 178 -2.05 -4.07 -27.37
C LEU A 178 -1.81 -3.33 -28.68
N LYS A 179 -2.77 -3.40 -29.61
CA LYS A 179 -2.69 -2.73 -30.91
C LYS A 179 -2.79 -1.20 -30.79
N LYS A 180 -3.45 -0.68 -29.74
CA LYS A 180 -3.55 0.75 -29.48
C LYS A 180 -2.29 1.34 -28.81
N ILE A 181 -1.34 0.52 -28.34
CA ILE A 181 -0.11 1.01 -27.77
C ILE A 181 0.79 1.53 -28.90
N ASP A 182 0.94 2.84 -28.94
CA ASP A 182 1.92 3.46 -29.83
C ASP A 182 3.34 3.33 -29.25
N PHE A 183 4.01 2.23 -29.59
CA PHE A 183 5.40 1.97 -29.17
C PHE A 183 6.40 3.02 -29.67
N LYS A 184 6.00 3.89 -30.60
CA LYS A 184 6.83 4.98 -31.11
C LYS A 184 6.63 6.28 -30.35
N SER A 185 5.73 6.31 -29.37
CA SER A 185 5.49 7.53 -28.60
C SER A 185 6.72 7.92 -27.76
N SER A 186 7.07 9.19 -27.79
CA SER A 186 8.17 9.76 -26.99
C SER A 186 7.96 9.52 -25.48
N GLU A 187 6.73 9.35 -25.05
CA GLU A 187 6.38 9.07 -23.64
C GLU A 187 6.83 7.68 -23.18
N ILE A 188 6.74 6.66 -24.02
CA ILE A 188 7.19 5.31 -23.70
C ILE A 188 8.72 5.28 -23.54
N TYR A 189 9.45 5.90 -24.45
CA TYR A 189 10.90 5.99 -24.35
C TYR A 189 11.35 6.75 -23.10
N LEU A 190 10.65 7.85 -22.78
CA LEU A 190 10.95 8.63 -21.58
C LEU A 190 10.66 7.83 -20.30
N THR A 191 9.60 7.04 -20.28
CA THR A 191 9.24 6.17 -19.17
C THR A 191 10.28 5.06 -18.96
N ILE A 192 10.63 4.34 -20.02
CA ILE A 192 11.64 3.26 -19.96
C ILE A 192 13.01 3.83 -19.56
N GLY A 193 13.42 4.95 -20.14
CA GLY A 193 14.66 5.63 -19.81
C GLY A 193 14.71 6.08 -18.35
N SER A 194 13.60 6.55 -17.79
CA SER A 194 13.47 6.94 -16.39
C SER A 194 13.59 5.75 -15.45
N ILE A 195 12.94 4.63 -15.76
CA ILE A 195 13.04 3.38 -15.01
C ILE A 195 14.48 2.87 -15.03
N LEU A 196 15.11 2.87 -16.20
CA LEU A 196 16.51 2.47 -16.35
C LEU A 196 17.43 3.33 -15.48
N SER A 197 17.22 4.64 -15.46
CA SER A 197 18.01 5.58 -14.65
C SER A 197 17.87 5.29 -13.16
N ILE A 198 16.65 5.00 -12.67
CA ILE A 198 16.42 4.64 -11.27
C ILE A 198 17.17 3.36 -10.90
N PHE A 199 17.11 2.32 -11.74
CA PHE A 199 17.80 1.06 -11.46
C PHE A 199 19.32 1.20 -11.58
N THR A 200 19.82 2.01 -12.52
CA THR A 200 21.25 2.33 -12.62
C THR A 200 21.71 3.04 -11.36
N TYR A 201 20.98 4.07 -10.92
CA TYR A 201 21.28 4.79 -9.69
C TYR A 201 21.28 3.88 -8.45
N LYS A 202 20.24 3.02 -8.30
CA LYS A 202 20.18 2.03 -7.23
C LYS A 202 21.41 1.10 -7.20
N GLN A 203 21.82 0.59 -8.37
CA GLN A 203 22.96 -0.32 -8.44
C GLN A 203 24.29 0.39 -8.17
N THR A 204 24.43 1.64 -8.63
CA THR A 204 25.59 2.48 -8.31
C THR A 204 25.71 2.68 -6.81
N ILE A 205 24.63 3.06 -6.14
CA ILE A 205 24.58 3.19 -4.68
C ILE A 205 24.98 1.88 -4.00
N ASN A 206 24.41 0.75 -4.43
CA ASN A 206 24.69 -0.55 -3.83
C ASN A 206 26.17 -0.95 -3.93
N ILE A 207 26.87 -0.56 -5.00
CA ILE A 207 28.28 -0.94 -5.20
C ILE A 207 29.22 0.02 -4.47
N PHE A 208 28.98 1.33 -4.55
CA PHE A 208 29.91 2.34 -4.03
C PHE A 208 29.67 2.69 -2.55
N ILE A 209 28.46 2.45 -2.02
CA ILE A 209 28.08 2.89 -0.66
C ILE A 209 27.66 1.69 0.21
N GLN A 210 28.20 0.49 -0.07
CA GLN A 210 27.84 -0.78 0.59
C GLN A 210 27.83 -0.73 2.14
N ASN A 211 28.64 0.14 2.74
CA ASN A 211 28.82 0.16 4.20
C ASN A 211 27.93 1.17 4.96
N TYR A 212 27.18 2.04 4.27
CA TYR A 212 26.54 3.19 4.92
C TYR A 212 25.05 3.33 4.70
N ILE A 213 24.45 2.63 3.74
CA ILE A 213 23.01 2.77 3.45
C ILE A 213 22.22 1.58 3.95
N ILE A 214 21.13 1.93 4.64
CA ILE A 214 20.11 1.07 5.24
C ILE A 214 19.89 -0.22 4.43
N LYS A 215 19.97 -1.37 5.09
CA LYS A 215 19.74 -2.74 4.54
C LYS A 215 18.47 -2.91 3.67
N ILE A 216 17.56 -1.96 3.72
CA ILE A 216 16.32 -1.91 2.91
C ILE A 216 16.63 -1.79 1.41
N PHE A 217 17.61 -0.96 1.02
CA PHE A 217 17.96 -0.76 -0.39
C PHE A 217 18.66 -1.96 -1.03
N HIS A 218 19.21 -2.87 -0.23
CA HIS A 218 19.77 -4.12 -0.74
C HIS A 218 18.69 -5.12 -1.17
N ARG A 219 17.49 -5.00 -0.62
CA ARG A 219 16.35 -5.87 -0.96
C ARG A 219 15.66 -5.38 -2.21
N THR A 220 15.92 -6.07 -3.31
CA THR A 220 15.37 -5.73 -4.63
C THR A 220 13.85 -5.88 -4.66
N ASP A 221 13.29 -6.88 -3.97
CA ASP A 221 11.86 -7.11 -3.83
C ASP A 221 11.12 -5.92 -3.21
N ILE A 222 11.65 -5.39 -2.11
CA ILE A 222 11.10 -4.21 -1.43
C ILE A 222 11.17 -2.98 -2.34
N PHE A 223 12.32 -2.78 -3.00
CA PHE A 223 12.51 -1.66 -3.89
C PHE A 223 11.55 -1.69 -5.08
N PHE A 224 11.34 -2.85 -5.72
CA PHE A 224 10.37 -3.03 -6.78
C PHE A 224 8.96 -2.70 -6.31
N PHE A 225 8.58 -3.19 -5.13
CA PHE A 225 7.26 -2.93 -4.57
C PHE A 225 7.04 -1.43 -4.30
N LEU A 226 7.99 -0.76 -3.64
CA LEU A 226 7.89 0.68 -3.39
C LEU A 226 7.84 1.49 -4.68
N LEU A 227 8.67 1.15 -5.66
CA LEU A 227 8.68 1.81 -6.95
C LEU A 227 7.35 1.63 -7.68
N PHE A 228 6.80 0.42 -7.68
CA PHE A 228 5.49 0.12 -8.27
C PHE A 228 4.38 0.96 -7.62
N PHE A 229 4.38 0.99 -6.30
CA PHE A 229 3.36 1.66 -5.52
C PHE A 229 3.38 3.19 -5.65
N LEU A 230 4.58 3.77 -5.69
CA LEU A 230 4.77 5.21 -5.87
C LEU A 230 4.80 5.64 -7.34
N TRP A 231 4.68 4.68 -8.27
CA TRP A 231 4.82 4.93 -9.70
C TRP A 231 3.96 6.06 -10.25
N PRO A 232 2.67 6.22 -9.89
CA PRO A 232 1.85 7.30 -10.40
C PRO A 232 2.44 8.69 -10.07
N LYS A 233 2.95 8.90 -8.86
CA LYS A 233 3.60 10.15 -8.45
C LYS A 233 5.00 10.31 -9.04
N ILE A 234 5.77 9.24 -9.08
CA ILE A 234 7.11 9.24 -9.69
C ILE A 234 7.02 9.51 -11.19
N SER A 235 6.07 8.91 -11.90
CA SER A 235 5.90 9.11 -13.34
C SER A 235 5.52 10.54 -13.70
N SER A 236 4.72 11.22 -12.88
CA SER A 236 4.39 12.63 -13.08
C SER A 236 5.61 13.53 -12.93
N PHE A 237 6.50 13.23 -11.98
CA PHE A 237 7.76 13.93 -11.80
C PHE A 237 8.69 13.77 -13.02
N PHE A 238 8.71 12.60 -13.66
CA PHE A 238 9.52 12.36 -14.87
C PHE A 238 9.08 13.17 -16.08
N LYS A 239 7.83 13.63 -16.11
CA LYS A 239 7.34 14.51 -17.15
C LYS A 239 7.82 15.97 -17.00
N THR A 240 8.43 16.31 -15.86
CA THR A 240 8.95 17.66 -15.63
C THR A 240 10.22 17.91 -16.44
N LYS A 241 10.43 19.19 -16.85
CA LYS A 241 11.63 19.62 -17.57
C LYS A 241 12.91 19.35 -16.79
N TYR A 242 12.84 19.46 -15.47
CA TYR A 242 14.01 19.30 -14.58
C TYR A 242 14.55 17.86 -14.56
N TRP A 243 13.70 16.86 -14.76
CA TRP A 243 14.13 15.45 -14.75
C TRP A 243 15.13 15.13 -15.85
N LYS A 244 14.98 15.70 -17.04
CA LYS A 244 15.94 15.53 -18.14
C LYS A 244 17.34 15.97 -17.75
N TYR A 245 17.46 17.10 -17.05
CA TYR A 245 18.75 17.60 -16.59
C TYR A 245 19.36 16.70 -15.49
N ILE A 246 18.53 16.20 -14.59
CA ILE A 246 18.99 15.24 -13.56
C ILE A 246 19.54 13.96 -14.19
N ILE A 247 18.85 13.41 -15.18
CA ILE A 247 19.33 12.21 -15.91
C ILE A 247 20.66 12.50 -16.61
N ILE A 248 20.74 13.60 -17.39
CA ILE A 248 21.95 13.97 -18.11
C ILE A 248 23.10 14.16 -17.14
N SER A 249 22.91 14.92 -16.06
CA SER A 249 23.91 15.15 -15.03
C SER A 249 24.39 13.83 -14.41
N PHE A 250 23.48 12.93 -14.06
CA PHE A 250 23.82 11.65 -13.47
C PHE A 250 24.69 10.78 -14.41
N TYR A 251 24.28 10.65 -15.69
CA TYR A 251 25.06 9.87 -16.65
C TYR A 251 26.39 10.53 -17.02
N SER A 252 26.46 11.87 -17.02
CA SER A 252 27.71 12.60 -17.21
C SER A 252 28.72 12.33 -16.09
N ILE A 253 28.25 12.36 -14.83
CA ILE A 253 29.08 12.02 -13.66
C ILE A 253 29.53 10.56 -13.75
N LEU A 254 28.63 9.66 -14.10
CA LEU A 254 28.94 8.22 -14.22
C LEU A 254 29.94 7.95 -15.35
N PHE A 255 29.88 8.72 -16.43
CA PHE A 255 30.84 8.67 -17.53
C PHE A 255 32.20 9.27 -17.15
N LEU A 256 32.22 10.39 -16.43
CA LEU A 256 33.44 10.98 -15.89
C LEU A 256 34.18 10.03 -14.93
N THR A 257 33.46 9.30 -14.08
CA THR A 257 34.07 8.31 -13.17
C THR A 257 34.73 7.16 -13.92
N LEU A 258 34.23 6.81 -15.12
CA LEU A 258 34.89 5.84 -16.02
C LEU A 258 36.27 6.27 -16.48
N PHE A 259 36.43 7.56 -16.78
CA PHE A 259 37.75 8.09 -17.22
C PHE A 259 38.76 8.22 -16.09
N LEU A 260 38.29 8.52 -14.88
CA LEU A 260 39.15 8.79 -13.74
C LEU A 260 39.65 7.52 -13.03
N ILE A 261 38.88 6.40 -13.13
CA ILE A 261 39.19 5.17 -12.40
C ILE A 261 39.05 3.97 -13.35
N PRO A 262 40.10 3.46 -13.98
CA PRO A 262 40.05 2.37 -14.96
C PRO A 262 39.38 1.08 -14.48
N ASP A 263 39.54 0.72 -13.21
CA ASP A 263 38.94 -0.48 -12.60
C ASP A 263 37.40 -0.40 -12.50
N THR A 264 36.81 0.79 -12.66
CA THR A 264 35.36 0.98 -12.62
C THR A 264 34.64 0.41 -13.83
N ILE A 265 35.31 0.18 -14.95
CA ILE A 265 34.72 -0.39 -16.20
C ILE A 265 34.03 -1.72 -15.91
N LYS A 266 34.67 -2.60 -15.13
CA LYS A 266 34.10 -3.91 -14.76
C LYS A 266 32.82 -3.75 -13.93
N TYR A 267 32.81 -2.83 -13.00
CA TYR A 267 31.63 -2.54 -12.16
C TYR A 267 30.50 -1.93 -12.97
N ILE A 268 30.79 -1.02 -13.89
CA ILE A 268 29.78 -0.37 -14.73
C ILE A 268 29.08 -1.37 -15.65
N LYS A 269 29.84 -2.29 -16.29
CA LYS A 269 29.23 -3.38 -17.07
C LYS A 269 28.25 -4.19 -16.23
N THR A 270 28.59 -4.49 -14.99
CA THR A 270 27.72 -5.23 -14.07
C THR A 270 26.49 -4.40 -13.68
N ILE A 271 26.70 -3.10 -13.36
CA ILE A 271 25.61 -2.16 -13.02
C ILE A 271 24.58 -2.11 -14.16
N PHE A 272 25.03 -1.86 -15.38
CA PHE A 272 24.13 -1.77 -16.54
C PHE A 272 23.42 -3.08 -16.85
N LYS A 273 24.12 -4.22 -16.80
CA LYS A 273 23.50 -5.53 -16.99
C LYS A 273 22.33 -5.77 -16.02
N ILE A 274 22.57 -5.52 -14.73
CA ILE A 274 21.54 -5.70 -13.69
C ILE A 274 20.43 -4.66 -13.82
N ALA A 275 20.77 -3.40 -14.13
CA ALA A 275 19.80 -2.34 -14.30
C ALA A 275 18.85 -2.62 -15.49
N ILE A 276 19.38 -3.04 -16.63
CA ILE A 276 18.59 -3.41 -17.83
C ILE A 276 17.63 -4.57 -17.49
N LEU A 277 18.14 -5.63 -16.84
CA LEU A 277 17.33 -6.77 -16.46
C LEU A 277 16.19 -6.37 -15.51
N ASN A 278 16.50 -5.55 -14.51
CA ASN A 278 15.49 -5.08 -13.56
C ASN A 278 14.49 -4.11 -14.22
N THR A 279 14.95 -3.27 -15.15
CA THR A 279 14.06 -2.39 -15.93
C THR A 279 13.08 -3.22 -16.74
N PHE A 280 13.54 -4.26 -17.41
CA PHE A 280 12.67 -5.15 -18.18
C PHE A 280 11.64 -5.84 -17.29
N LYS A 281 12.08 -6.45 -16.18
CA LYS A 281 11.19 -7.10 -15.20
C LYS A 281 10.14 -6.12 -14.67
N PHE A 282 10.57 -4.94 -14.28
CA PHE A 282 9.68 -3.92 -13.71
C PHE A 282 8.68 -3.38 -14.74
N SER A 283 9.14 -3.08 -15.95
CA SER A 283 8.27 -2.63 -17.04
C SER A 283 7.21 -3.67 -17.40
N LEU A 284 7.58 -4.96 -17.37
CA LEU A 284 6.64 -6.07 -17.61
C LEU A 284 5.59 -6.14 -16.47
N ILE A 285 6.03 -6.03 -15.22
CA ILE A 285 5.11 -6.01 -14.06
C ILE A 285 4.17 -4.81 -14.14
N LEU A 286 4.68 -3.61 -14.44
CA LEU A 286 3.86 -2.42 -14.61
C LEU A 286 2.84 -2.57 -15.73
N PHE A 287 3.26 -3.13 -16.86
CA PHE A 287 2.38 -3.36 -17.99
C PHE A 287 1.23 -4.32 -17.65
N ILE A 288 1.56 -5.47 -17.06
CA ILE A 288 0.56 -6.47 -16.65
C ILE A 288 -0.38 -5.86 -15.59
N ALA A 289 0.19 -5.20 -14.59
CA ALA A 289 -0.60 -4.60 -13.53
C ALA A 289 -1.51 -3.48 -14.07
N LYS A 290 -1.00 -2.57 -14.88
CA LYS A 290 -1.81 -1.49 -15.47
C LYS A 290 -2.97 -2.07 -16.27
N THR A 291 -2.71 -3.05 -17.12
CA THR A 291 -3.75 -3.66 -17.97
C THR A 291 -4.82 -4.39 -17.15
N ILE A 292 -4.41 -5.12 -16.11
CA ILE A 292 -5.33 -5.85 -15.24
C ILE A 292 -6.09 -4.87 -14.32
N PHE A 293 -5.40 -3.91 -13.71
CA PHE A 293 -6.02 -3.01 -12.72
C PHE A 293 -6.93 -1.96 -13.36
N GLU A 294 -6.59 -1.41 -14.52
CA GLU A 294 -7.47 -0.49 -15.25
C GLU A 294 -8.80 -1.17 -15.60
N ASP A 295 -8.78 -2.41 -16.09
CA ASP A 295 -10.01 -3.12 -16.43
C ASP A 295 -10.81 -3.58 -15.21
N ILE A 296 -10.13 -4.02 -14.15
CA ILE A 296 -10.78 -4.56 -12.95
C ILE A 296 -11.34 -3.43 -12.06
N LEU A 297 -10.61 -2.31 -11.92
CA LEU A 297 -10.96 -1.27 -10.98
C LEU A 297 -11.83 -0.16 -11.59
N GLU A 298 -11.59 0.22 -12.84
CA GLU A 298 -12.33 1.33 -13.44
C GLU A 298 -13.72 0.92 -13.93
N ASN A 299 -13.87 -0.24 -14.55
CA ASN A 299 -15.13 -0.58 -15.22
C ASN A 299 -16.13 -1.33 -14.33
N SER A 300 -15.69 -2.13 -13.35
CA SER A 300 -16.58 -2.95 -12.54
C SER A 300 -17.21 -2.25 -11.34
N ASN A 301 -16.69 -1.10 -10.94
CA ASN A 301 -17.09 -0.43 -9.71
C ASN A 301 -17.66 0.99 -9.91
N ILE A 302 -17.86 1.45 -11.16
CA ILE A 302 -18.44 2.76 -11.44
C ILE A 302 -19.96 2.63 -11.51
N TYR A 303 -20.66 3.51 -10.81
CA TYR A 303 -22.11 3.68 -10.94
C TYR A 303 -22.44 5.17 -11.07
N CYS A 304 -23.54 5.44 -11.75
CA CYS A 304 -24.02 6.81 -11.92
C CYS A 304 -25.12 7.07 -10.90
N ALA A 305 -25.01 8.17 -10.16
CA ALA A 305 -26.04 8.61 -9.22
C ALA A 305 -26.61 9.95 -9.64
N SER A 306 -27.94 10.06 -9.53
CA SER A 306 -28.69 11.31 -9.71
C SER A 306 -28.61 12.17 -8.45
N LYS A 307 -29.08 13.43 -8.55
CA LYS A 307 -29.09 14.40 -7.43
C LYS A 307 -29.67 13.81 -6.14
N ASP A 308 -30.75 13.05 -6.22
CA ASP A 308 -31.49 12.54 -5.06
C ASP A 308 -30.78 11.33 -4.41
N GLU A 309 -29.98 10.62 -5.18
CA GLU A 309 -29.25 9.44 -4.74
C GLU A 309 -27.92 9.76 -4.05
N ILE A 310 -27.40 11.00 -4.20
CA ILE A 310 -26.12 11.41 -3.60
C ILE A 310 -26.24 11.48 -2.08
N LYS A 311 -25.35 10.75 -1.39
CA LYS A 311 -25.31 10.66 0.09
C LYS A 311 -23.88 10.85 0.60
N GLU A 312 -23.79 11.14 1.90
CA GLU A 312 -22.48 11.17 2.60
C GLU A 312 -21.78 9.82 2.51
N GLY A 313 -20.45 9.87 2.41
CA GLY A 313 -19.61 8.68 2.28
C GLY A 313 -19.45 8.14 0.86
N MET A 314 -20.19 8.65 -0.14
CA MET A 314 -19.97 8.28 -1.53
C MET A 314 -18.64 8.85 -2.05
N VAL A 315 -17.90 8.06 -2.84
CA VAL A 315 -16.61 8.47 -3.43
C VAL A 315 -16.80 8.83 -4.89
N LEU A 316 -16.51 10.07 -5.26
CA LEU A 316 -16.55 10.54 -6.64
C LEU A 316 -15.47 9.85 -7.49
N HIS A 317 -15.82 9.59 -8.76
CA HIS A 317 -14.84 9.14 -9.74
C HIS A 317 -13.75 10.22 -9.96
N SER A 318 -12.50 9.81 -10.20
CA SER A 318 -11.35 10.70 -10.29
C SER A 318 -11.51 11.80 -11.35
N GLU A 319 -12.08 11.48 -12.50
CA GLU A 319 -12.34 12.47 -13.56
C GLU A 319 -13.39 13.51 -13.15
N GLU A 320 -14.49 13.07 -12.50
CA GLU A 320 -15.50 13.99 -11.98
C GLU A 320 -14.93 14.90 -10.91
N LEU A 321 -14.11 14.35 -10.03
CA LEU A 321 -13.45 15.13 -8.98
C LEU A 321 -12.50 16.18 -9.57
N GLN A 322 -11.77 15.86 -10.63
CA GLN A 322 -10.91 16.85 -11.32
C GLN A 322 -11.74 17.98 -11.94
N ILE A 323 -12.85 17.67 -12.59
CA ILE A 323 -13.75 18.67 -13.16
C ILE A 323 -14.32 19.59 -12.07
N ILE A 324 -14.73 19.00 -10.94
CA ILE A 324 -15.29 19.74 -9.80
C ILE A 324 -14.23 20.64 -9.18
N ARG A 325 -13.01 20.16 -8.95
CA ARG A 325 -11.91 20.98 -8.40
C ARG A 325 -11.47 22.12 -9.30
N GLN A 326 -11.63 21.99 -10.60
CA GLN A 326 -11.34 23.06 -11.57
C GLN A 326 -12.46 24.11 -11.67
N ASN A 327 -13.64 23.81 -11.13
CA ASN A 327 -14.77 24.72 -11.21
C ASN A 327 -14.74 25.74 -10.04
N PRO A 328 -14.69 27.05 -10.31
CA PRO A 328 -14.58 28.10 -9.28
C PRO A 328 -15.71 28.07 -8.23
N ILE A 329 -16.87 27.49 -8.56
CA ILE A 329 -18.01 27.40 -7.65
C ILE A 329 -17.69 26.53 -6.43
N PHE A 330 -16.73 25.62 -6.53
CA PHE A 330 -16.37 24.68 -5.50
C PHE A 330 -15.04 24.98 -4.78
N ASN A 331 -14.47 26.17 -5.00
CA ASN A 331 -13.22 26.57 -4.34
C ASN A 331 -13.32 26.43 -2.81
N GLY A 332 -12.38 25.71 -2.22
CA GLY A 332 -12.31 25.45 -0.78
C GLY A 332 -13.21 24.33 -0.25
N ILE A 333 -14.15 23.80 -1.06
CA ILE A 333 -15.10 22.75 -0.61
C ILE A 333 -14.57 21.34 -0.88
N PHE A 334 -13.88 21.15 -2.01
CA PHE A 334 -13.40 19.85 -2.47
C PHE A 334 -11.88 19.69 -2.39
N ASP A 335 -11.17 20.63 -1.79
CA ASP A 335 -9.72 20.57 -1.65
C ASP A 335 -9.28 19.36 -0.82
N ASP A 336 -10.06 19.04 0.24
CA ASP A 336 -9.84 17.92 1.14
C ASP A 336 -10.70 16.67 0.80
N CYS A 337 -11.28 16.62 -0.40
CA CYS A 337 -12.08 15.48 -0.83
C CYS A 337 -11.18 14.32 -1.28
N PHE A 338 -10.72 13.55 -0.30
CA PHE A 338 -9.96 12.33 -0.49
C PHE A 338 -10.90 11.12 -0.65
N LYS A 339 -10.32 9.93 -0.65
CA LYS A 339 -11.04 8.64 -0.70
C LYS A 339 -11.93 8.35 0.53
N ASP A 340 -12.01 9.27 1.47
CA ASP A 340 -12.85 9.15 2.67
C ASP A 340 -14.36 9.35 2.38
N GLY A 341 -14.69 9.73 1.13
CA GLY A 341 -16.06 9.98 0.68
C GLY A 341 -16.53 11.42 0.96
N LEU A 342 -17.68 11.77 0.39
CA LEU A 342 -18.28 13.09 0.53
C LEU A 342 -18.75 13.36 1.97
N ASN A 343 -18.49 14.56 2.45
CA ASN A 343 -19.09 15.07 3.68
C ASN A 343 -20.46 15.75 3.41
N SER A 344 -21.16 16.18 4.47
CA SER A 344 -22.49 16.82 4.37
C SER A 344 -22.48 18.11 3.55
N GLU A 345 -21.45 18.92 3.69
CA GLU A 345 -21.28 20.18 2.97
C GLU A 345 -21.05 19.96 1.47
N GLN A 346 -20.19 19.01 1.13
CA GLN A 346 -19.92 18.59 -0.25
C GLN A 346 -21.14 18.01 -0.93
N VAL A 347 -21.91 17.17 -0.22
CA VAL A 347 -23.18 16.63 -0.72
C VAL A 347 -24.15 17.75 -1.05
N LYS A 348 -24.30 18.74 -0.16
CA LYS A 348 -25.19 19.89 -0.38
C LYS A 348 -24.74 20.70 -1.58
N ALA A 349 -23.46 21.05 -1.65
CA ALA A 349 -22.88 21.81 -2.76
C ALA A 349 -23.07 21.11 -4.12
N LEU A 350 -22.88 19.76 -4.18
CA LEU A 350 -23.14 19.00 -5.40
C LEU A 350 -24.62 18.96 -5.79
N LYS A 351 -25.51 18.78 -4.83
CA LYS A 351 -26.96 18.79 -5.10
C LYS A 351 -27.44 20.14 -5.61
N ASP A 352 -26.93 21.23 -5.05
CA ASP A 352 -27.27 22.60 -5.46
C ASP A 352 -26.70 22.90 -6.86
N TRP A 353 -25.50 22.44 -7.16
CA TRP A 353 -24.91 22.58 -8.48
C TRP A 353 -25.66 21.78 -9.56
N LEU A 354 -25.96 20.50 -9.29
CA LEU A 354 -26.71 19.65 -10.22
C LEU A 354 -28.11 20.23 -10.51
N ALA A 355 -28.73 20.88 -9.53
CA ALA A 355 -30.05 21.52 -9.71
C ALA A 355 -30.02 22.71 -10.70
N ARG A 356 -28.85 23.33 -10.90
CA ARG A 356 -28.67 24.47 -11.81
C ARG A 356 -28.25 24.07 -13.22
N LEU A 357 -27.93 22.81 -13.44
CA LEU A 357 -27.55 22.33 -14.78
C LEU A 357 -28.77 22.21 -15.68
N PRO A 358 -28.69 22.66 -16.95
CA PRO A 358 -29.81 22.65 -17.88
C PRO A 358 -30.18 21.26 -18.41
N LYS A 359 -29.51 20.20 -17.96
CA LYS A 359 -29.79 18.81 -18.38
C LYS A 359 -30.91 18.19 -17.54
N GLU A 360 -31.86 17.53 -18.20
CA GLU A 360 -32.81 16.67 -17.50
C GLU A 360 -32.03 15.50 -16.84
N ASN A 361 -32.09 15.42 -15.50
CA ASN A 361 -31.46 14.41 -14.67
C ASN A 361 -29.92 14.27 -14.88
N PRO A 362 -29.11 15.30 -14.55
CA PRO A 362 -27.66 15.16 -14.61
C PRO A 362 -27.19 14.09 -13.60
N LYS A 363 -26.35 13.16 -14.06
CA LYS A 363 -25.76 12.08 -13.23
C LYS A 363 -24.27 12.29 -13.09
N LEU A 364 -23.75 12.00 -11.90
CA LEU A 364 -22.33 11.95 -11.62
C LEU A 364 -21.88 10.51 -11.46
N ARG A 365 -20.63 10.24 -11.83
CA ARG A 365 -20.01 8.93 -11.67
C ARG A 365 -19.38 8.82 -10.29
N PHE A 366 -19.72 7.75 -9.60
CA PHE A 366 -19.20 7.39 -8.29
C PHE A 366 -18.50 6.03 -8.36
N VAL A 367 -17.55 5.83 -7.46
CA VAL A 367 -16.86 4.55 -7.32
C VAL A 367 -17.46 3.80 -6.13
N LYS A 368 -17.85 2.55 -6.34
CA LYS A 368 -18.29 1.67 -5.26
C LYS A 368 -17.08 1.25 -4.45
N THR A 369 -16.96 1.79 -3.25
CA THR A 369 -15.88 1.43 -2.31
C THR A 369 -16.09 0.00 -1.83
N LYS A 370 -15.03 -0.80 -1.88
CA LYS A 370 -14.99 -2.12 -1.22
C LYS A 370 -14.33 -1.94 0.14
N PRO A 371 -14.84 -2.57 1.21
CA PRO A 371 -14.23 -2.50 2.54
C PRO A 371 -12.80 -3.04 2.48
N PHE A 372 -11.81 -2.16 2.63
CA PHE A 372 -10.39 -2.52 2.50
C PHE A 372 -9.83 -3.11 3.80
N GLY A 373 -10.45 -2.83 4.93
CA GLY A 373 -10.05 -3.35 6.24
C GLY A 373 -9.90 -4.87 6.26
N MET A 374 -10.73 -5.60 5.50
CA MET A 374 -10.62 -7.06 5.38
C MET A 374 -9.27 -7.50 4.79
N TYR A 375 -8.75 -6.80 3.80
CA TYR A 375 -7.46 -7.13 3.19
C TYR A 375 -6.30 -6.84 4.16
N ILE A 376 -6.40 -5.75 4.94
CA ILE A 376 -5.44 -5.43 6.00
C ILE A 376 -5.40 -6.55 7.04
N PHE A 377 -6.55 -7.00 7.49
CA PHE A 377 -6.67 -8.10 8.45
C PHE A 377 -6.07 -9.41 7.90
N LEU A 378 -6.49 -9.85 6.71
CA LEU A 378 -6.02 -11.08 6.10
C LEU A 378 -4.52 -11.05 5.81
N GLY A 379 -3.99 -9.92 5.32
CA GLY A 379 -2.55 -9.76 5.07
C GLY A 379 -1.72 -9.83 6.36
N SER A 380 -2.25 -9.29 7.47
CA SER A 380 -1.62 -9.36 8.79
C SER A 380 -1.65 -10.77 9.37
N ILE A 381 -2.79 -11.49 9.26
CA ILE A 381 -2.89 -12.90 9.68
C ILE A 381 -1.93 -13.76 8.86
N LEU A 382 -1.89 -13.55 7.55
CA LEU A 382 -0.99 -14.29 6.69
C LEU A 382 0.47 -14.09 7.10
N HIS A 383 0.84 -12.88 7.54
CA HIS A 383 2.17 -12.64 8.08
C HIS A 383 2.41 -13.36 9.41
N LEU A 384 1.44 -13.41 10.29
CA LEU A 384 1.54 -14.19 11.55
C LEU A 384 1.76 -15.68 11.30
N ILE A 385 1.05 -16.25 10.32
CA ILE A 385 1.14 -17.69 9.99
C ILE A 385 2.46 -18.01 9.28
N LEU A 386 2.79 -17.27 8.26
CA LEU A 386 3.96 -17.56 7.41
C LEU A 386 5.27 -17.05 7.99
N ASN A 387 5.19 -16.04 8.85
CA ASN A 387 6.32 -15.28 9.38
C ASN A 387 7.32 -14.83 8.29
N LYS A 388 6.81 -14.60 7.06
CA LYS A 388 7.59 -14.18 5.87
C LYS A 388 6.68 -13.41 4.92
N ASN A 389 7.30 -12.75 3.94
CA ASN A 389 6.57 -12.16 2.83
C ASN A 389 6.27 -13.26 1.78
N LEU A 390 5.04 -13.27 1.24
CA LEU A 390 4.57 -14.24 0.25
C LEU A 390 5.43 -14.30 -1.01
N VAL A 391 5.95 -13.16 -1.47
CA VAL A 391 6.81 -13.09 -2.67
C VAL A 391 8.02 -14.02 -2.51
N LYS A 392 8.54 -14.18 -1.30
CA LYS A 392 9.68 -15.06 -1.01
C LYS A 392 9.37 -16.55 -1.18
N TYR A 393 8.08 -16.93 -1.16
CA TYR A 393 7.66 -18.30 -1.46
C TYR A 393 7.53 -18.57 -2.95
N PHE A 394 7.12 -17.56 -3.73
CA PHE A 394 6.93 -17.68 -5.17
C PHE A 394 8.22 -17.48 -5.99
N LEU A 395 9.25 -16.85 -5.41
CA LEU A 395 10.53 -16.58 -6.09
C LEU A 395 11.64 -17.59 -5.72
N ARG A 396 11.32 -18.62 -4.94
CA ARG A 396 12.18 -19.78 -4.73
C ARG A 396 11.91 -20.81 -5.80
#